data_c87e17345bd8c72d00033634aef4aa83
#
_entry.id   c87e17345bd8c72d00033634aef4aa83
#
_cell.length_a   1.000
_cell.length_b   1.000
_cell.length_c   1.000
_cell.angle_alpha   90.00
_cell.angle_beta   90.00
_cell.angle_gamma   90.00
#
_symmetry.space_group_name_H-M   'P 1'
#
loop_
_entity.id
_entity.type
_entity.pdbx_description
1 polymer ?
#
loop_
_entity_poly.entity_id
_entity_poly.type
_entity_poly.pdbx_seq_one_letter_code
_entity_poly.pdbx_strand_id
1 'polypeptide(L)'
;MNKKYNVKIGVLFALLLSIPVSQAMAQQADTLMVPWLDGNNLAVNSLYDAIVGDTLADGSRANLNRVYKLEQGGFYYLTERLENNGFALRIVGEAGDPTDAFKNPPMIQLEHREDGTRSDKIIAAGGDVELKNLIINGKTTLGDLPYEILVFNASDSRYIIDNVIFEYAAWGILGFYGRDSEIYIRNSKFRNLHSTNQPWGGRGLSVWTDMEKVHIENNTFFHIGGFAVQVEGGVARELWINQNTFVNVGRQPILHSWHKNSYFTNNLIVNGWWHGEGSEGFSSIRLGQEDNQFSGMFFIDELPTRYGLEIERVVVVSNNSNYTDPEIDAFFQSTSGNPFPLRKQPFVNVRTQNYADEYENIIIQNTFDGPNPGLVAYADNFNEMFAFINAIRNEASVIPSYYWDPGRDNDNYSIQWPLPENLSYSNSTHRGAAIGGFPL
;
A
#
# COMPACT_ATOMS: atom_id res chain seq x y z
N MET A 1 39.61 10.27 30.62
CA MET A 1 40.38 9.68 29.47
C MET A 1 39.38 9.24 28.45
N ASN A 2 38.99 10.12 27.52
CA ASN A 2 37.98 9.84 26.54
C ASN A 2 38.60 9.19 25.30
N LYS A 3 38.41 7.90 25.11
CA LYS A 3 38.75 7.24 23.85
C LYS A 3 37.56 7.39 22.89
N LYS A 4 37.68 8.32 21.94
CA LYS A 4 36.81 8.36 20.75
C LYS A 4 37.15 7.16 19.85
N TYR A 5 36.23 6.24 19.71
CA TYR A 5 36.31 5.22 18.66
C TYR A 5 35.67 5.78 17.39
N ASN A 6 36.53 6.15 16.44
CA ASN A 6 36.10 6.39 15.07
C ASN A 6 35.83 5.04 14.39
N VAL A 7 34.62 4.57 14.41
CA VAL A 7 34.17 3.45 13.60
C VAL A 7 34.02 3.96 12.17
N LYS A 8 34.89 3.52 11.29
CA LYS A 8 34.81 3.78 9.85
C LYS A 8 33.63 3.00 9.28
N ILE A 9 32.49 3.65 9.13
CA ILE A 9 31.34 3.16 8.34
C ILE A 9 31.71 3.29 6.85
N GLY A 10 32.58 2.43 6.40
CA GLY A 10 33.10 2.51 5.02
C GLY A 10 32.94 1.24 4.17
N VAL A 11 32.31 0.17 4.70
CA VAL A 11 32.41 -1.14 4.03
C VAL A 11 31.04 -1.76 3.68
N LEU A 12 29.90 -1.17 4.06
CA LEU A 12 28.59 -1.81 3.80
C LEU A 12 27.94 -1.42 2.47
N PHE A 13 28.50 -0.49 1.71
CA PHE A 13 27.85 0.05 0.48
C PHE A 13 28.28 -0.62 -0.83
N ALA A 14 29.25 -1.53 -0.82
CA ALA A 14 29.73 -2.18 -2.05
C ALA A 14 29.02 -3.52 -2.38
N LEU A 15 28.08 -3.98 -1.55
CA LEU A 15 27.41 -5.28 -1.75
C LEU A 15 26.00 -5.19 -2.37
N LEU A 16 25.51 -4.01 -2.69
CA LEU A 16 24.17 -3.82 -3.26
C LEU A 16 24.13 -3.87 -4.81
N LEU A 17 25.24 -4.09 -5.49
CA LEU A 17 25.29 -4.07 -6.95
C LEU A 17 25.61 -5.41 -7.62
N SER A 18 25.63 -6.51 -6.87
CA SER A 18 25.78 -7.84 -7.48
C SER A 18 24.86 -8.86 -6.81
N ILE A 19 23.55 -8.74 -7.01
CA ILE A 19 22.70 -9.92 -6.95
C ILE A 19 23.09 -10.71 -8.21
N PRO A 20 23.72 -11.90 -8.10
CA PRO A 20 23.81 -12.77 -9.23
C PRO A 20 22.36 -13.10 -9.63
N VAL A 21 21.89 -12.53 -10.71
CA VAL A 21 20.74 -13.09 -11.42
C VAL A 21 21.19 -14.50 -11.76
N SER A 22 20.86 -15.47 -10.92
CA SER A 22 20.90 -16.85 -11.32
C SER A 22 19.99 -16.91 -12.55
N GLN A 23 20.63 -16.96 -13.73
CA GLN A 23 20.00 -17.44 -14.94
C GLN A 23 19.67 -18.92 -14.70
N ALA A 24 18.69 -19.20 -13.84
CA ALA A 24 17.85 -20.36 -14.10
C ALA A 24 17.40 -20.16 -15.54
N MET A 25 17.73 -21.10 -16.43
CA MET A 25 17.24 -21.09 -17.79
C MET A 25 15.72 -20.89 -17.68
N ALA A 26 15.30 -19.65 -17.91
CA ALA A 26 13.90 -19.32 -17.95
C ALA A 26 13.39 -20.10 -19.16
N GLN A 27 12.76 -21.23 -18.89
CA GLN A 27 11.89 -21.87 -19.86
C GLN A 27 11.00 -20.73 -20.33
N GLN A 28 11.09 -20.39 -21.61
CA GLN A 28 10.42 -19.22 -22.18
C GLN A 28 8.96 -19.29 -21.74
N ALA A 29 8.54 -18.36 -20.91
CA ALA A 29 7.20 -18.39 -20.33
C ALA A 29 6.21 -18.39 -21.51
N ASP A 30 5.42 -19.43 -21.62
CA ASP A 30 4.42 -19.53 -22.67
C ASP A 30 3.33 -18.50 -22.39
N THR A 31 3.24 -17.50 -23.25
CA THR A 31 2.36 -16.34 -23.08
C THR A 31 1.05 -16.59 -23.81
N LEU A 32 -0.05 -16.49 -23.10
CA LEU A 32 -1.39 -16.49 -23.63
C LEU A 32 -1.92 -15.05 -23.67
N MET A 33 -2.18 -14.53 -24.86
CA MET A 33 -2.86 -13.25 -25.02
C MET A 33 -4.33 -13.43 -24.69
N VAL A 34 -4.85 -12.59 -23.80
CA VAL A 34 -6.26 -12.60 -23.38
C VAL A 34 -6.97 -11.43 -24.07
N PRO A 35 -7.95 -11.70 -24.97
CA PRO A 35 -8.70 -10.64 -25.59
C PRO A 35 -9.70 -10.01 -24.60
N TRP A 36 -9.92 -8.70 -24.69
CA TRP A 36 -10.95 -8.02 -23.92
C TRP A 36 -12.24 -7.75 -24.73
N LEU A 37 -12.20 -8.02 -26.02
CA LEU A 37 -13.34 -7.91 -26.94
C LEU A 37 -13.65 -9.27 -27.58
N ASP A 38 -14.95 -9.52 -27.78
CA ASP A 38 -15.47 -10.54 -28.69
C ASP A 38 -16.19 -9.79 -29.84
N GLY A 39 -15.53 -9.72 -30.97
CA GLY A 39 -15.93 -8.84 -32.05
C GLY A 39 -15.89 -7.36 -31.61
N ASN A 40 -17.05 -6.72 -31.54
CA ASN A 40 -17.18 -5.33 -31.08
C ASN A 40 -17.75 -5.22 -29.66
N ASN A 41 -17.95 -6.32 -28.96
CA ASN A 41 -18.53 -6.34 -27.62
C ASN A 41 -17.45 -6.62 -26.57
N LEU A 42 -17.68 -6.16 -25.36
CA LEU A 42 -16.83 -6.52 -24.22
C LEU A 42 -16.94 -8.03 -23.95
N ALA A 43 -15.80 -8.68 -23.84
CA ALA A 43 -15.71 -10.09 -23.48
C ALA A 43 -15.68 -10.24 -21.95
N VAL A 44 -16.86 -10.14 -21.33
CA VAL A 44 -16.99 -10.33 -19.87
C VAL A 44 -16.45 -11.68 -19.46
N ASN A 45 -15.68 -11.73 -18.37
CA ASN A 45 -15.00 -12.93 -17.86
C ASN A 45 -13.90 -13.53 -18.76
N SER A 46 -13.49 -12.88 -19.86
CA SER A 46 -12.46 -13.45 -20.75
C SER A 46 -11.16 -13.82 -20.03
N LEU A 47 -10.73 -13.03 -19.06
CA LEU A 47 -9.57 -13.34 -18.23
C LEU A 47 -9.82 -14.55 -17.32
N TYR A 48 -11.00 -14.63 -16.71
CA TYR A 48 -11.40 -15.76 -15.87
C TYR A 48 -11.43 -17.05 -16.72
N ASP A 49 -12.10 -17.01 -17.86
CA ASP A 49 -12.23 -18.16 -18.78
C ASP A 49 -10.86 -18.62 -19.32
N ALA A 50 -9.98 -17.68 -19.65
CA ALA A 50 -8.62 -17.99 -20.09
C ALA A 50 -7.81 -18.69 -18.99
N ILE A 51 -7.94 -18.25 -17.74
CA ILE A 51 -7.24 -18.88 -16.61
C ILE A 51 -7.84 -20.24 -16.27
N VAL A 52 -9.16 -20.35 -16.12
CA VAL A 52 -9.85 -21.60 -15.75
C VAL A 52 -9.75 -22.63 -16.87
N GLY A 53 -9.88 -22.20 -18.12
CA GLY A 53 -9.82 -23.05 -19.30
C GLY A 53 -8.43 -23.54 -19.68
N ASP A 54 -7.35 -23.01 -19.10
CA ASP A 54 -5.96 -23.43 -19.39
C ASP A 54 -5.62 -24.76 -18.70
N THR A 55 -6.38 -25.81 -19.09
CA THR A 55 -6.30 -27.14 -18.52
C THR A 55 -6.24 -28.21 -19.64
N LEU A 56 -5.62 -29.33 -19.32
CA LEU A 56 -5.62 -30.53 -20.16
C LEU A 56 -6.93 -31.33 -19.96
N ALA A 57 -7.15 -32.34 -20.82
CA ALA A 57 -8.34 -33.17 -20.77
C ALA A 57 -8.53 -33.92 -19.42
N ASP A 58 -7.45 -34.12 -18.67
CA ASP A 58 -7.47 -34.76 -17.36
C ASP A 58 -7.70 -33.75 -16.21
N GLY A 59 -7.90 -32.48 -16.54
CA GLY A 59 -8.11 -31.38 -15.55
C GLY A 59 -6.83 -30.81 -14.97
N SER A 60 -5.65 -31.33 -15.30
CA SER A 60 -4.38 -30.72 -14.88
C SER A 60 -4.11 -29.42 -15.64
N ARG A 61 -3.29 -28.54 -15.09
CA ARG A 61 -2.88 -27.28 -15.74
C ARG A 61 -2.09 -27.58 -17.02
N ALA A 62 -2.47 -26.94 -18.12
CA ALA A 62 -1.74 -27.07 -19.39
C ALA A 62 -0.31 -26.51 -19.29
N ASN A 63 -0.11 -25.44 -18.51
CA ASN A 63 1.21 -24.88 -18.23
C ASN A 63 1.24 -24.20 -16.85
N LEU A 64 2.08 -24.71 -15.94
CA LEU A 64 2.26 -24.17 -14.60
C LEU A 64 2.95 -22.76 -14.57
N ASN A 65 3.62 -22.40 -15.66
CA ASN A 65 4.36 -21.16 -15.82
C ASN A 65 3.69 -20.20 -16.83
N ARG A 66 2.41 -20.39 -17.11
CA ARG A 66 1.65 -19.53 -18.03
C ARG A 66 1.68 -18.07 -17.60
N VAL A 67 1.91 -17.17 -18.57
CA VAL A 67 1.71 -15.75 -18.43
C VAL A 67 0.46 -15.34 -19.19
N TYR A 68 -0.53 -14.81 -18.50
CA TYR A 68 -1.72 -14.23 -19.11
C TYR A 68 -1.43 -12.77 -19.42
N LYS A 69 -1.27 -12.46 -20.71
CA LYS A 69 -0.95 -11.11 -21.16
C LYS A 69 -2.21 -10.36 -21.55
N LEU A 70 -2.40 -9.19 -20.94
CA LEU A 70 -3.54 -8.31 -21.19
C LEU A 70 -3.15 -7.19 -22.18
N GLU A 71 -4.08 -6.82 -23.04
CA GLU A 71 -3.90 -5.79 -24.05
C GLU A 71 -3.95 -4.39 -23.45
N GLN A 72 -3.12 -3.48 -23.93
CA GLN A 72 -3.10 -2.08 -23.51
C GLN A 72 -4.47 -1.42 -23.76
N GLY A 73 -4.96 -0.66 -22.78
CA GLY A 73 -6.27 -0.01 -22.85
C GLY A 73 -7.45 -0.95 -22.69
N GLY A 74 -7.22 -2.26 -22.53
CA GLY A 74 -8.29 -3.26 -22.40
C GLY A 74 -9.03 -3.18 -21.06
N PHE A 75 -10.33 -3.50 -21.09
CA PHE A 75 -11.20 -3.60 -19.92
C PHE A 75 -11.58 -5.05 -19.67
N TYR A 76 -11.16 -5.60 -18.55
CA TYR A 76 -11.39 -7.00 -18.18
C TYR A 76 -12.37 -7.04 -16.99
N TYR A 77 -13.66 -7.17 -17.31
CA TYR A 77 -14.71 -7.31 -16.31
C TYR A 77 -14.78 -8.73 -15.79
N LEU A 78 -14.77 -8.89 -14.48
CA LEU A 78 -14.87 -10.16 -13.78
C LEU A 78 -16.13 -10.19 -12.92
N THR A 79 -17.02 -11.12 -13.20
CA THR A 79 -18.14 -11.46 -12.30
C THR A 79 -17.76 -12.58 -11.34
N GLU A 80 -16.64 -13.28 -11.64
CA GLU A 80 -16.12 -14.41 -10.88
C GLU A 80 -14.75 -14.09 -10.30
N ARG A 81 -14.45 -14.75 -9.20
CA ARG A 81 -13.16 -14.63 -8.50
C ARG A 81 -12.11 -15.51 -9.17
N LEU A 82 -10.91 -14.96 -9.38
CA LEU A 82 -9.76 -15.72 -9.83
C LEU A 82 -9.14 -16.49 -8.63
N GLU A 83 -8.85 -17.76 -8.84
CA GLU A 83 -8.20 -18.65 -7.88
C GLU A 83 -7.04 -19.41 -8.56
N ASN A 84 -5.94 -19.60 -7.83
CA ASN A 84 -4.76 -20.28 -8.35
C ASN A 84 -4.27 -21.39 -7.42
N ASN A 85 -5.04 -22.42 -7.24
CA ASN A 85 -4.64 -23.55 -6.41
C ASN A 85 -3.62 -24.43 -7.14
N GLY A 86 -2.38 -24.47 -6.62
CA GLY A 86 -1.32 -25.36 -7.13
C GLY A 86 -0.56 -24.89 -8.37
N PHE A 87 -0.70 -23.62 -8.78
CA PHE A 87 0.09 -23.01 -9.85
C PHE A 87 0.38 -21.53 -9.59
N ALA A 88 1.39 -20.97 -10.24
CA ALA A 88 1.68 -19.55 -10.18
C ALA A 88 0.75 -18.75 -11.10
N LEU A 89 -0.03 -17.81 -10.55
CA LEU A 89 -0.88 -16.91 -11.33
C LEU A 89 -0.06 -15.69 -11.76
N ARG A 90 0.18 -15.55 -13.06
CA ARG A 90 0.94 -14.45 -13.64
C ARG A 90 0.09 -13.66 -14.62
N ILE A 91 -0.30 -12.43 -14.24
CA ILE A 91 -1.09 -11.52 -15.07
C ILE A 91 -0.23 -10.30 -15.38
N VAL A 92 0.02 -10.06 -16.65
CA VAL A 92 0.94 -9.00 -17.10
C VAL A 92 0.28 -8.16 -18.18
N GLY A 93 0.15 -6.88 -17.94
CA GLY A 93 -0.27 -5.90 -18.94
C GLY A 93 0.90 -5.23 -19.65
N GLU A 94 0.59 -4.36 -20.58
CA GLU A 94 1.52 -3.39 -21.12
C GLU A 94 1.49 -2.13 -20.24
N ALA A 95 2.67 -1.56 -19.98
CA ALA A 95 2.75 -0.31 -19.22
C ALA A 95 2.00 0.81 -19.94
N GLY A 96 1.31 1.65 -19.19
CA GLY A 96 0.65 2.82 -19.75
C GLY A 96 1.69 3.85 -20.23
N ASP A 97 1.27 4.65 -21.21
CA ASP A 97 2.02 5.81 -21.68
C ASP A 97 1.34 7.09 -21.16
N PRO A 98 1.92 7.78 -20.18
CA PRO A 98 1.30 8.96 -19.59
C PRO A 98 1.25 10.16 -20.54
N THR A 99 1.83 10.07 -21.71
CA THR A 99 1.75 11.10 -22.76
C THR A 99 0.59 10.88 -23.73
N ASP A 100 -0.09 9.75 -23.64
CA ASP A 100 -1.20 9.37 -24.52
C ASP A 100 -2.40 8.88 -23.68
N ALA A 101 -3.49 9.67 -23.69
CA ALA A 101 -4.68 9.39 -22.91
C ALA A 101 -5.40 8.06 -23.29
N PHE A 102 -5.07 7.47 -24.43
CA PHE A 102 -5.66 6.21 -24.90
C PHE A 102 -4.77 4.99 -24.64
N LYS A 103 -3.61 5.22 -24.03
CA LYS A 103 -2.65 4.15 -23.74
C LYS A 103 -2.52 3.90 -22.22
N ASN A 104 -3.65 3.76 -21.55
CA ASN A 104 -3.65 3.32 -20.15
C ASN A 104 -3.23 1.85 -20.03
N PRO A 105 -2.68 1.42 -18.88
CA PRO A 105 -2.54 -0.01 -18.59
C PRO A 105 -3.90 -0.73 -18.66
N PRO A 106 -3.95 -2.02 -18.99
CA PRO A 106 -5.20 -2.76 -18.95
C PRO A 106 -5.82 -2.74 -17.54
N MET A 107 -7.14 -2.62 -17.49
CA MET A 107 -7.90 -2.54 -16.24
C MET A 107 -8.65 -3.83 -15.95
N ILE A 108 -8.49 -4.36 -14.75
CA ILE A 108 -9.29 -5.45 -14.20
C ILE A 108 -10.28 -4.83 -13.21
N GLN A 109 -11.56 -5.10 -13.41
CA GLN A 109 -12.64 -4.56 -12.58
C GLN A 109 -13.63 -5.66 -12.18
N LEU A 110 -14.02 -5.66 -10.92
CA LEU A 110 -15.09 -6.52 -10.44
C LEU A 110 -16.45 -6.00 -10.94
N GLU A 111 -17.33 -6.94 -11.32
CA GLU A 111 -18.65 -6.58 -11.80
C GLU A 111 -19.72 -7.53 -11.25
N HIS A 112 -20.98 -7.12 -11.36
CA HIS A 112 -22.11 -7.92 -10.95
C HIS A 112 -22.44 -9.00 -11.99
N ARG A 113 -22.97 -10.13 -11.51
CA ARG A 113 -23.62 -11.13 -12.33
C ARG A 113 -24.98 -10.64 -12.79
N GLU A 114 -25.59 -11.34 -13.75
CA GLU A 114 -26.93 -11.01 -14.26
C GLU A 114 -28.01 -11.02 -13.16
N ASP A 115 -27.82 -11.80 -12.11
CA ASP A 115 -28.74 -11.90 -10.96
C ASP A 115 -28.53 -10.75 -9.93
N GLY A 116 -27.62 -9.82 -10.20
CA GLY A 116 -27.28 -8.71 -9.30
C GLY A 116 -26.33 -9.10 -8.17
N THR A 117 -25.92 -10.36 -8.06
CA THR A 117 -24.87 -10.76 -7.12
C THR A 117 -23.48 -10.44 -7.68
N ARG A 118 -22.47 -10.40 -6.83
CA ARG A 118 -21.06 -10.25 -7.24
C ARG A 118 -20.14 -11.11 -6.40
N SER A 119 -18.95 -11.34 -6.87
CA SER A 119 -17.88 -11.86 -6.05
C SER A 119 -17.50 -10.84 -4.95
N ASP A 120 -17.00 -11.31 -3.86
CA ASP A 120 -16.46 -10.49 -2.76
C ASP A 120 -15.02 -10.05 -3.01
N LYS A 121 -14.33 -10.66 -3.99
CA LYS A 121 -12.91 -10.43 -4.31
C LYS A 121 -12.65 -10.59 -5.81
N ILE A 122 -11.58 -9.96 -6.30
CA ILE A 122 -11.05 -10.19 -7.65
C ILE A 122 -10.15 -11.43 -7.65
N ILE A 123 -9.23 -11.52 -6.67
CA ILE A 123 -8.30 -12.66 -6.56
C ILE A 123 -8.36 -13.23 -5.14
N ALA A 124 -8.42 -14.56 -5.04
CA ALA A 124 -8.13 -15.32 -3.83
C ALA A 124 -6.99 -16.31 -4.13
N ALA A 125 -5.78 -15.93 -3.78
CA ALA A 125 -4.59 -16.65 -4.15
C ALA A 125 -4.31 -17.84 -3.22
N GLY A 126 -4.21 -19.03 -3.79
CA GLY A 126 -3.77 -20.27 -3.15
C GLY A 126 -2.37 -20.71 -3.61
N GLY A 127 -1.55 -19.81 -4.13
CA GLY A 127 -0.18 -20.03 -4.59
C GLY A 127 0.50 -18.72 -4.96
N ASP A 128 1.63 -18.80 -5.63
CA ASP A 128 2.40 -17.65 -6.10
C ASP A 128 1.57 -16.72 -7.00
N VAL A 129 1.80 -15.41 -6.88
CA VAL A 129 1.15 -14.41 -7.74
C VAL A 129 2.17 -13.42 -8.26
N GLU A 130 2.06 -13.10 -9.54
CA GLU A 130 2.78 -12.00 -10.19
C GLU A 130 1.81 -11.11 -10.95
N LEU A 131 1.71 -9.83 -10.56
CA LEU A 131 0.89 -8.81 -11.21
C LEU A 131 1.78 -7.68 -11.70
N LYS A 132 1.69 -7.35 -12.99
CA LYS A 132 2.51 -6.27 -13.58
C LYS A 132 1.75 -5.41 -14.56
N ASN A 133 2.00 -4.10 -14.51
CA ASN A 133 1.49 -3.13 -15.47
C ASN A 133 -0.04 -3.17 -15.61
N LEU A 134 -0.76 -3.10 -14.52
CA LEU A 134 -2.20 -3.25 -14.46
C LEU A 134 -2.85 -2.08 -13.73
N ILE A 135 -4.13 -1.87 -14.00
CA ILE A 135 -5.04 -1.15 -13.13
C ILE A 135 -5.98 -2.18 -12.51
N ILE A 136 -6.14 -2.16 -11.21
CA ILE A 136 -7.10 -2.99 -10.49
C ILE A 136 -8.08 -2.05 -9.78
N ASN A 137 -9.29 -1.99 -10.31
CA ASN A 137 -10.36 -1.15 -9.81
C ASN A 137 -11.37 -2.01 -9.01
N GLY A 138 -11.50 -1.71 -7.72
CA GLY A 138 -12.44 -2.43 -6.86
C GLY A 138 -13.87 -1.91 -6.93
N LYS A 139 -14.13 -0.74 -7.53
CA LYS A 139 -15.48 -0.19 -7.62
C LYS A 139 -16.21 -0.79 -8.82
N THR A 140 -17.38 -1.39 -8.56
CA THR A 140 -18.23 -1.90 -9.64
C THR A 140 -18.89 -0.78 -10.41
N THR A 141 -19.48 -1.07 -11.58
CA THR A 141 -20.25 -0.10 -12.36
C THR A 141 -21.49 0.42 -11.62
N LEU A 142 -22.01 -0.33 -10.67
CA LEU A 142 -23.10 0.11 -9.76
C LEU A 142 -22.60 0.92 -8.55
N GLY A 143 -21.28 1.12 -8.42
CA GLY A 143 -20.68 1.89 -7.33
C GLY A 143 -20.39 1.12 -6.06
N ASP A 144 -20.63 -0.20 -6.02
CA ASP A 144 -20.32 -1.03 -4.86
C ASP A 144 -18.81 -1.23 -4.69
N LEU A 145 -18.38 -1.31 -3.44
CA LEU A 145 -17.00 -1.59 -3.07
C LEU A 145 -16.89 -2.99 -2.45
N PRO A 146 -15.96 -3.84 -2.89
CA PRO A 146 -15.64 -5.06 -2.19
C PRO A 146 -14.97 -4.76 -0.84
N TYR A 147 -15.07 -5.70 0.09
CA TYR A 147 -14.41 -5.58 1.39
C TYR A 147 -12.89 -5.60 1.23
N GLU A 148 -12.35 -6.62 0.61
CA GLU A 148 -10.95 -6.74 0.18
C GLU A 148 -10.89 -7.14 -1.28
N ILE A 149 -9.95 -6.58 -2.04
CA ILE A 149 -9.87 -6.83 -3.47
C ILE A 149 -9.08 -8.10 -3.78
N LEU A 150 -7.88 -8.24 -3.18
CA LEU A 150 -7.02 -9.40 -3.35
C LEU A 150 -6.69 -9.99 -1.99
N VAL A 151 -6.84 -11.30 -1.85
CA VAL A 151 -6.43 -12.04 -0.67
C VAL A 151 -5.44 -13.15 -1.02
N PHE A 152 -4.42 -13.31 -0.18
CA PHE A 152 -3.30 -14.21 -0.37
C PHE A 152 -3.28 -15.20 0.80
N ASN A 153 -3.75 -16.42 0.55
CA ASN A 153 -3.98 -17.43 1.58
C ASN A 153 -2.89 -18.50 1.65
N ALA A 154 -2.07 -18.60 0.60
CA ALA A 154 -1.02 -19.61 0.56
C ALA A 154 0.15 -19.23 1.48
N SER A 155 0.66 -20.22 2.19
CA SER A 155 1.92 -20.11 2.92
C SER A 155 3.11 -20.47 2.02
N ASP A 156 4.32 -20.07 2.42
CA ASP A 156 5.57 -20.37 1.69
C ASP A 156 5.51 -19.92 0.21
N SER A 157 4.81 -18.84 -0.06
CA SER A 157 4.53 -18.35 -1.41
C SER A 157 5.22 -17.03 -1.68
N ARG A 158 5.33 -16.70 -2.96
CA ARG A 158 5.95 -15.48 -3.43
C ARG A 158 4.96 -14.59 -4.17
N TYR A 159 4.84 -13.35 -3.71
CA TYR A 159 3.94 -12.36 -4.26
C TYR A 159 4.72 -11.19 -4.83
N ILE A 160 4.59 -10.96 -6.14
CA ILE A 160 5.28 -9.87 -6.87
C ILE A 160 4.23 -8.96 -7.47
N ILE A 161 4.25 -7.69 -7.07
CA ILE A 161 3.38 -6.65 -7.57
C ILE A 161 4.26 -5.50 -8.04
N ASP A 162 4.23 -5.21 -9.35
CA ASP A 162 5.14 -4.26 -9.97
C ASP A 162 4.40 -3.36 -10.97
N ASN A 163 4.44 -2.06 -10.74
CA ASN A 163 3.76 -1.07 -11.57
C ASN A 163 2.26 -1.33 -11.73
N VAL A 164 1.59 -1.54 -10.59
CA VAL A 164 0.13 -1.75 -10.52
C VAL A 164 -0.54 -0.55 -9.85
N ILE A 165 -1.64 -0.08 -10.45
CA ILE A 165 -2.48 0.97 -9.89
C ILE A 165 -3.68 0.30 -9.24
N PHE A 166 -3.87 0.54 -7.95
CA PHE A 166 -5.01 0.06 -7.18
C PHE A 166 -5.93 1.20 -6.79
N GLU A 167 -7.22 1.03 -7.03
CA GLU A 167 -8.23 2.02 -6.69
C GLU A 167 -9.43 1.37 -6.01
N TYR A 168 -10.00 2.08 -5.05
CA TYR A 168 -11.27 1.81 -4.40
C TYR A 168 -11.39 0.44 -3.74
N ALA A 169 -11.37 0.43 -2.43
CA ALA A 169 -11.73 -0.71 -1.60
C ALA A 169 -12.41 -0.24 -0.33
N ALA A 170 -13.32 -1.03 0.20
CA ALA A 170 -13.99 -0.69 1.45
C ALA A 170 -13.05 -0.89 2.65
N TRP A 171 -12.40 -2.04 2.75
CA TRP A 171 -11.51 -2.38 3.86
C TRP A 171 -10.05 -2.31 3.47
N GLY A 172 -9.62 -2.99 2.42
CA GLY A 172 -8.23 -2.99 1.97
C GLY A 172 -8.07 -3.53 0.56
N ILE A 173 -6.92 -3.22 -0.04
CA ILE A 173 -6.56 -3.73 -1.36
C ILE A 173 -5.99 -5.13 -1.25
N LEU A 174 -4.94 -5.31 -0.44
CA LEU A 174 -4.17 -6.54 -0.34
C LEU A 174 -4.27 -7.10 1.09
N GLY A 175 -4.82 -8.28 1.24
CA GLY A 175 -4.88 -9.02 2.50
C GLY A 175 -4.01 -10.28 2.46
N PHE A 176 -2.99 -10.36 3.31
CA PHE A 176 -2.07 -11.49 3.39
C PHE A 176 -2.35 -12.32 4.64
N TYR A 177 -2.78 -13.55 4.43
CA TYR A 177 -3.22 -14.49 5.48
C TYR A 177 -2.35 -15.76 5.56
N GLY A 178 -1.66 -16.12 4.46
CA GLY A 178 -0.69 -17.21 4.44
C GLY A 178 0.61 -16.82 5.17
N ARG A 179 1.29 -17.80 5.76
CA ARG A 179 2.50 -17.59 6.58
C ARG A 179 3.77 -17.77 5.78
N ASP A 180 4.87 -17.25 6.32
CA ASP A 180 6.24 -17.52 5.86
C ASP A 180 6.46 -17.23 4.36
N SER A 181 5.69 -16.30 3.83
CA SER A 181 5.72 -15.89 2.42
C SER A 181 6.59 -14.66 2.20
N GLU A 182 6.96 -14.42 0.94
CA GLU A 182 7.72 -13.25 0.50
C GLU A 182 6.81 -12.31 -0.29
N ILE A 183 6.79 -11.04 0.08
CA ILE A 183 5.99 -9.98 -0.56
C ILE A 183 6.92 -8.93 -1.14
N TYR A 184 6.80 -8.65 -2.42
CA TYR A 184 7.53 -7.62 -3.15
C TYR A 184 6.54 -6.70 -3.87
N ILE A 185 6.40 -5.47 -3.40
CA ILE A 185 5.54 -4.44 -3.99
C ILE A 185 6.39 -3.26 -4.38
N ARG A 186 6.42 -2.93 -5.67
CA ARG A 186 7.23 -1.84 -6.15
C ARG A 186 6.57 -1.06 -7.30
N ASN A 187 6.98 0.19 -7.45
CA ASN A 187 6.53 1.07 -8.53
C ASN A 187 5.01 1.20 -8.63
N SER A 188 4.28 0.87 -7.56
CA SER A 188 2.83 0.71 -7.58
C SER A 188 2.14 1.90 -6.90
N LYS A 189 0.87 2.10 -7.23
CA LYS A 189 0.08 3.19 -6.69
C LYS A 189 -1.17 2.66 -6.03
N PHE A 190 -1.41 3.07 -4.81
CA PHE A 190 -2.59 2.81 -4.01
C PHE A 190 -3.31 4.13 -3.83
N ARG A 191 -4.52 4.27 -4.36
CA ARG A 191 -5.20 5.55 -4.39
C ARG A 191 -6.70 5.47 -4.11
N ASN A 192 -7.25 6.52 -3.49
CA ASN A 192 -8.67 6.62 -3.18
C ASN A 192 -9.22 5.44 -2.37
N LEU A 193 -8.51 5.05 -1.32
CA LEU A 193 -8.87 3.93 -0.47
C LEU A 193 -9.58 4.43 0.79
N HIS A 194 -10.89 4.53 0.74
CA HIS A 194 -11.72 4.76 1.91
C HIS A 194 -13.16 4.31 1.63
N SER A 195 -13.93 4.17 2.67
CA SER A 195 -15.32 3.76 2.57
C SER A 195 -16.19 4.49 3.56
N THR A 196 -17.36 4.91 3.11
CA THR A 196 -18.37 5.51 3.97
C THR A 196 -19.05 4.49 4.89
N ASN A 197 -19.05 3.21 4.47
CA ASN A 197 -19.64 2.10 5.24
C ASN A 197 -18.63 1.40 6.16
N GLN A 198 -17.32 1.62 5.92
CA GLN A 198 -16.23 1.05 6.70
C GLN A 198 -15.23 2.16 7.05
N PRO A 199 -15.58 3.06 7.95
CA PRO A 199 -14.76 4.27 8.22
C PRO A 199 -13.38 3.93 8.80
N TRP A 200 -13.18 2.70 9.28
CA TRP A 200 -11.89 2.15 9.73
C TRP A 200 -11.09 1.48 8.62
N GLY A 201 -11.67 1.33 7.45
CA GLY A 201 -11.11 0.72 6.26
C GLY A 201 -10.20 1.66 5.49
N GLY A 202 -9.98 1.29 4.22
CA GLY A 202 -9.09 2.04 3.33
C GLY A 202 -7.62 1.75 3.63
N ARG A 203 -7.20 0.49 3.45
CA ARG A 203 -5.81 0.08 3.66
C ARG A 203 -5.14 -0.28 2.34
N GLY A 204 -3.87 0.08 2.20
CA GLY A 204 -3.07 -0.37 1.07
C GLY A 204 -2.81 -1.86 1.14
N LEU A 205 -2.21 -2.30 2.24
CA LEU A 205 -2.01 -3.72 2.50
C LEU A 205 -2.15 -4.05 3.98
N SER A 206 -2.58 -5.29 4.26
CA SER A 206 -2.73 -5.85 5.60
C SER A 206 -2.08 -7.22 5.66
N VAL A 207 -1.13 -7.38 6.56
CA VAL A 207 -0.41 -8.62 6.83
C VAL A 207 -0.85 -9.12 8.21
N TRP A 208 -1.46 -10.30 8.24
CA TRP A 208 -2.12 -10.84 9.44
C TRP A 208 -1.35 -11.98 10.10
N THR A 209 -0.20 -12.34 9.56
CA THR A 209 0.60 -13.49 10.02
C THR A 209 2.09 -13.17 9.96
N ASP A 210 2.93 -14.12 10.39
CA ASP A 210 4.37 -14.04 10.21
C ASP A 210 4.74 -14.16 8.73
N MET A 211 5.66 -13.30 8.26
CA MET A 211 6.18 -13.29 6.89
C MET A 211 7.70 -13.45 6.89
N GLU A 212 8.22 -14.07 5.84
CA GLU A 212 9.67 -14.12 5.63
C GLU A 212 10.20 -12.75 5.21
N LYS A 213 9.55 -12.15 4.19
CA LYS A 213 9.94 -10.82 3.68
C LYS A 213 8.74 -9.98 3.31
N VAL A 214 8.84 -8.68 3.59
CA VAL A 214 7.91 -7.66 3.10
C VAL A 214 8.74 -6.49 2.57
N HIS A 215 8.85 -6.38 1.25
CA HIS A 215 9.59 -5.33 0.57
C HIS A 215 8.63 -4.40 -0.18
N ILE A 216 8.56 -3.15 0.25
CA ILE A 216 7.69 -2.10 -0.28
C ILE A 216 8.57 -0.95 -0.72
N GLU A 217 8.78 -0.79 -2.02
CA GLU A 217 9.75 0.15 -2.57
C GLU A 217 9.20 0.96 -3.74
N ASN A 218 9.49 2.26 -3.72
CA ASN A 218 9.10 3.18 -4.78
C ASN A 218 7.59 3.16 -5.10
N ASN A 219 6.75 3.10 -4.07
CA ASN A 219 5.31 3.13 -4.23
C ASN A 219 4.72 4.48 -3.81
N THR A 220 3.52 4.72 -4.28
CA THR A 220 2.70 5.86 -3.87
C THR A 220 1.47 5.36 -3.12
N PHE A 221 1.23 5.90 -1.94
CA PHE A 221 0.02 5.74 -1.16
C PHE A 221 -0.68 7.09 -1.09
N PHE A 222 -1.77 7.21 -1.81
CA PHE A 222 -2.43 8.48 -2.06
C PHE A 222 -3.90 8.43 -1.64
N HIS A 223 -4.30 9.31 -0.72
CA HIS A 223 -5.70 9.42 -0.29
C HIS A 223 -6.23 8.13 0.35
N ILE A 224 -5.55 7.70 1.38
CA ILE A 224 -5.80 6.45 2.13
C ILE A 224 -6.57 6.77 3.40
N GLY A 225 -7.73 6.12 3.63
CA GLY A 225 -8.55 6.37 4.82
C GLY A 225 -8.04 5.71 6.10
N GLY A 226 -7.38 4.58 5.97
CA GLY A 226 -6.79 3.83 7.08
C GLY A 226 -5.26 3.87 7.09
N PHE A 227 -4.67 2.70 7.19
CA PHE A 227 -3.21 2.49 7.17
C PHE A 227 -2.71 2.24 5.76
N ALA A 228 -1.59 2.84 5.36
CA ALA A 228 -1.00 2.48 4.08
C ALA A 228 -0.43 1.05 4.14
N VAL A 229 0.32 0.74 5.19
CA VAL A 229 0.89 -0.59 5.47
C VAL A 229 0.49 -1.01 6.88
N GLN A 230 -0.15 -2.16 7.01
CA GLN A 230 -0.49 -2.77 8.30
C GLN A 230 0.17 -4.14 8.41
N VAL A 231 0.98 -4.34 9.46
CA VAL A 231 1.52 -5.66 9.85
C VAL A 231 1.05 -5.93 11.27
N GLU A 232 0.03 -6.76 11.41
CA GLU A 232 -0.62 -7.04 12.70
C GLU A 232 -0.86 -8.55 12.85
N GLY A 233 -0.63 -9.06 14.04
CA GLY A 233 -0.80 -10.49 14.34
C GLY A 233 0.45 -11.34 14.13
N GLY A 234 1.50 -10.79 13.51
CA GLY A 234 2.78 -11.47 13.28
C GLY A 234 3.94 -10.51 13.12
N VAL A 235 5.08 -11.02 12.70
CA VAL A 235 6.29 -10.26 12.33
C VAL A 235 6.66 -10.52 10.88
N ALA A 236 7.13 -9.48 10.20
CA ALA A 236 7.97 -9.67 9.03
C ALA A 236 9.41 -9.90 9.51
N ARG A 237 10.03 -11.06 9.18
CA ARG A 237 11.43 -11.32 9.56
C ARG A 237 12.37 -10.32 8.92
N GLU A 238 12.00 -9.83 7.73
CA GLU A 238 12.66 -8.73 7.05
C GLU A 238 11.58 -7.79 6.47
N LEU A 239 11.57 -6.53 6.93
CA LEU A 239 10.63 -5.50 6.49
C LEU A 239 11.40 -4.32 5.90
N TRP A 240 11.19 -4.04 4.62
CA TRP A 240 11.73 -2.88 3.93
C TRP A 240 10.60 -1.98 3.45
N ILE A 241 10.59 -0.73 3.87
CA ILE A 241 9.71 0.32 3.38
C ILE A 241 10.61 1.47 2.97
N ASN A 242 10.92 1.54 1.68
CA ASN A 242 11.96 2.40 1.15
C ASN A 242 11.48 3.20 -0.07
N GLN A 243 11.84 4.48 -0.13
CA GLN A 243 11.53 5.37 -1.27
C GLN A 243 10.03 5.44 -1.61
N ASN A 244 9.14 5.37 -0.62
CA ASN A 244 7.71 5.52 -0.86
C ASN A 244 7.25 6.95 -0.61
N THR A 245 6.20 7.34 -1.32
CA THR A 245 5.51 8.61 -1.09
C THR A 245 4.13 8.34 -0.51
N PHE A 246 3.86 8.90 0.67
CA PHE A 246 2.60 8.81 1.37
C PHE A 246 1.94 10.19 1.38
N VAL A 247 0.74 10.31 0.81
CA VAL A 247 0.00 11.58 0.74
C VAL A 247 -1.42 11.38 1.23
N ASN A 248 -1.83 12.20 2.19
CA ASN A 248 -3.17 12.15 2.78
C ASN A 248 -3.52 10.74 3.31
N VAL A 249 -2.66 10.18 4.13
CA VAL A 249 -2.94 8.91 4.83
C VAL A 249 -3.68 9.22 6.12
N GLY A 250 -4.89 8.69 6.25
CA GLY A 250 -5.79 9.01 7.37
C GLY A 250 -5.23 8.61 8.73
N ARG A 251 -4.61 7.44 8.79
CA ARG A 251 -3.92 6.93 9.98
C ARG A 251 -2.42 6.83 9.75
N GLN A 252 -1.75 5.95 10.47
CA GLN A 252 -0.29 5.78 10.33
C GLN A 252 0.08 5.32 8.93
N PRO A 253 1.17 5.84 8.34
CA PRO A 253 1.77 5.26 7.14
C PRO A 253 2.12 3.79 7.33
N ILE A 254 2.61 3.43 8.52
CA ILE A 254 2.84 2.05 8.91
C ILE A 254 2.26 1.76 10.31
N LEU A 255 1.42 0.74 10.40
CA LEU A 255 1.00 0.13 11.66
C LEU A 255 1.76 -1.17 11.86
N HIS A 256 2.81 -1.16 12.66
CA HIS A 256 3.55 -2.34 13.09
C HIS A 256 4.26 -2.06 14.41
N SER A 257 4.23 -3.00 15.34
CA SER A 257 4.81 -2.86 16.68
C SER A 257 6.09 -3.68 16.85
N TRP A 258 6.07 -4.90 16.34
CA TRP A 258 7.09 -5.92 16.61
C TRP A 258 8.12 -6.01 15.50
N HIS A 259 8.77 -4.88 15.25
CA HIS A 259 9.83 -4.80 14.24
C HIS A 259 10.98 -5.73 14.62
N LYS A 260 11.40 -6.59 13.72
CA LYS A 260 12.58 -7.47 13.92
C LYS A 260 13.78 -6.98 13.11
N ASN A 261 13.79 -7.18 11.80
CA ASN A 261 14.76 -6.55 10.90
C ASN A 261 13.95 -5.58 10.00
N SER A 262 13.90 -4.32 10.39
CA SER A 262 13.00 -3.37 9.76
C SER A 262 13.74 -2.11 9.33
N TYR A 263 13.49 -1.70 8.11
CA TYR A 263 14.09 -0.54 7.47
C TYR A 263 12.99 0.38 6.94
N PHE A 264 12.80 1.51 7.58
CA PHE A 264 11.89 2.56 7.14
C PHE A 264 12.72 3.76 6.69
N THR A 265 13.01 3.84 5.40
CA THR A 265 14.05 4.73 4.89
C THR A 265 13.63 5.47 3.63
N ASN A 266 14.13 6.70 3.48
CA ASN A 266 13.99 7.50 2.27
C ASN A 266 12.52 7.74 1.84
N ASN A 267 11.60 7.84 2.80
CA ASN A 267 10.20 8.05 2.49
C ASN A 267 9.82 9.52 2.62
N LEU A 268 8.93 9.97 1.75
CA LEU A 268 8.26 11.27 1.83
C LEU A 268 6.84 11.07 2.35
N ILE A 269 6.50 11.73 3.44
CA ILE A 269 5.18 11.71 4.04
C ILE A 269 4.58 13.12 3.98
N VAL A 270 3.42 13.25 3.37
CA VAL A 270 2.66 14.50 3.30
C VAL A 270 1.29 14.25 3.90
N ASN A 271 0.96 14.98 4.95
CA ASN A 271 -0.30 14.81 5.67
C ASN A 271 -0.51 13.37 6.18
N GLY A 272 0.55 12.77 6.73
CA GLY A 272 0.45 11.49 7.42
C GLY A 272 -0.39 11.63 8.69
N TRP A 273 -1.28 10.66 8.91
CA TRP A 273 -2.19 10.62 10.06
C TRP A 273 -3.08 11.87 10.19
N TRP A 274 -3.63 12.32 9.07
CA TRP A 274 -4.47 13.53 9.06
C TRP A 274 -5.82 13.36 9.80
N HIS A 275 -6.23 12.13 10.17
CA HIS A 275 -7.36 11.93 11.08
C HIS A 275 -7.08 12.49 12.48
N GLY A 276 -5.83 12.69 12.84
CA GLY A 276 -5.43 13.10 14.19
C GLY A 276 -5.55 11.97 15.20
N GLU A 277 -5.23 12.24 16.44
CA GLU A 277 -5.46 11.31 17.55
C GLU A 277 -6.85 11.53 18.11
N GLY A 278 -7.64 10.46 18.18
CA GLY A 278 -8.90 10.47 18.89
C GLY A 278 -8.88 9.42 19.97
N SER A 279 -9.54 9.67 21.06
CA SER A 279 -9.49 8.80 22.26
C SER A 279 -10.63 7.82 22.33
N GLU A 280 -11.70 7.98 21.57
CA GLU A 280 -12.82 7.04 21.57
C GLU A 280 -13.10 6.45 20.21
N GLY A 281 -13.87 5.40 20.20
CA GLY A 281 -14.49 4.72 19.08
C GLY A 281 -13.73 4.72 17.78
N PHE A 282 -13.32 5.89 17.36
CA PHE A 282 -12.58 6.14 16.16
C PHE A 282 -11.15 5.59 16.19
N SER A 283 -10.55 5.60 17.35
CA SER A 283 -9.20 5.11 17.59
C SER A 283 -9.16 3.89 18.51
N SER A 284 -10.28 3.19 18.61
CA SER A 284 -10.43 2.02 19.50
C SER A 284 -9.35 0.97 19.36
N ILE A 285 -8.59 1.03 18.25
CA ILE A 285 -7.45 0.19 18.05
C ILE A 285 -6.23 0.88 18.68
N ARG A 286 -6.09 0.83 20.01
CA ARG A 286 -4.83 1.11 20.70
C ARG A 286 -4.35 2.57 20.78
N LEU A 287 -5.03 3.53 20.12
CA LEU A 287 -4.52 4.89 20.01
C LEU A 287 -4.93 5.81 21.17
N GLY A 288 -5.93 5.48 21.92
CA GLY A 288 -6.46 6.26 23.02
C GLY A 288 -5.86 5.95 24.39
N GLN A 289 -4.75 5.22 24.47
CA GLN A 289 -4.14 4.89 25.74
C GLN A 289 -3.33 6.06 26.26
N GLU A 290 -3.45 6.36 27.55
CA GLU A 290 -2.83 7.51 28.21
C GLU A 290 -1.30 7.54 28.07
N ASP A 291 -0.66 6.38 27.85
CA ASP A 291 0.80 6.27 27.73
C ASP A 291 1.33 6.54 26.31
N ASN A 292 0.45 6.88 25.36
CA ASN A 292 0.83 7.11 23.96
C ASN A 292 1.68 6.01 23.33
N GLN A 293 1.55 4.78 23.79
CA GLN A 293 2.37 3.65 23.39
C GLN A 293 2.36 3.42 21.87
N PHE A 294 1.23 3.68 21.23
CA PHE A 294 1.02 3.50 19.78
C PHE A 294 0.90 4.82 19.02
N SER A 295 1.26 5.94 19.64
CA SER A 295 1.33 7.21 18.95
C SER A 295 2.58 7.29 18.07
N GLY A 296 2.59 8.22 17.12
CA GLY A 296 3.69 8.35 16.16
C GLY A 296 3.40 7.66 14.83
N MET A 297 3.99 8.19 13.77
CA MET A 297 3.87 7.60 12.42
C MET A 297 4.65 6.31 12.28
N PHE A 298 5.69 6.19 13.10
CA PHE A 298 6.49 4.98 13.29
C PHE A 298 6.67 4.74 14.79
N PHE A 299 6.45 3.53 15.27
CA PHE A 299 6.61 3.19 16.68
C PHE A 299 7.10 1.76 16.86
N ILE A 300 7.74 1.51 18.00
CA ILE A 300 8.28 0.21 18.41
C ILE A 300 7.63 -0.18 19.74
N ASP A 301 7.23 -1.44 19.84
CA ASP A 301 6.85 -2.08 21.11
C ASP A 301 7.79 -3.23 21.44
N GLU A 302 7.72 -3.74 22.66
CA GLU A 302 8.49 -4.87 23.13
C GLU A 302 8.33 -6.08 22.22
N LEU A 303 9.44 -6.66 21.79
CA LEU A 303 9.43 -7.83 20.92
C LEU A 303 8.99 -9.06 21.74
N PRO A 304 7.89 -9.73 21.39
CA PRO A 304 7.54 -10.97 22.06
C PRO A 304 8.68 -11.99 21.99
N THR A 305 9.01 -12.62 23.10
CA THR A 305 10.17 -13.52 23.25
C THR A 305 10.22 -14.66 22.21
N ARG A 306 9.07 -15.06 21.68
CA ARG A 306 8.99 -16.04 20.57
C ARG A 306 9.65 -15.59 19.27
N TYR A 307 9.90 -14.29 19.12
CA TYR A 307 10.55 -13.71 17.94
C TYR A 307 12.03 -13.39 18.15
N GLY A 308 12.56 -13.55 19.35
CA GLY A 308 13.96 -13.32 19.70
C GLY A 308 14.13 -12.34 20.86
N LEU A 309 15.34 -11.89 21.05
CA LEU A 309 15.68 -10.92 22.08
C LEU A 309 15.75 -9.50 21.51
N GLU A 310 15.49 -8.49 22.34
CA GLU A 310 15.58 -7.09 21.95
C GLU A 310 16.95 -6.72 21.37
N ILE A 311 18.03 -7.28 21.92
CA ILE A 311 19.40 -7.04 21.44
C ILE A 311 19.68 -7.63 20.05
N GLU A 312 18.84 -8.55 19.57
CA GLU A 312 18.95 -9.13 18.22
C GLU A 312 18.15 -8.35 17.18
N ARG A 313 17.32 -7.42 17.64
CA ARG A 313 16.47 -6.58 16.78
C ARG A 313 17.34 -5.57 16.03
N VAL A 314 17.05 -5.40 14.74
CA VAL A 314 17.65 -4.34 13.92
C VAL A 314 16.54 -3.47 13.38
N VAL A 315 16.51 -2.21 13.75
CA VAL A 315 15.53 -1.25 13.24
C VAL A 315 16.24 0.01 12.78
N VAL A 316 16.04 0.38 11.53
CA VAL A 316 16.62 1.58 10.94
C VAL A 316 15.51 2.48 10.42
N VAL A 317 15.37 3.65 11.03
CA VAL A 317 14.47 4.72 10.61
C VAL A 317 15.33 5.89 10.19
N SER A 318 15.50 6.10 8.89
CA SER A 318 16.44 7.13 8.45
C SER A 318 16.05 7.79 7.13
N ASN A 319 16.46 9.05 6.99
CA ASN A 319 16.29 9.83 5.77
C ASN A 319 14.82 9.91 5.31
N ASN A 320 13.91 10.07 6.26
CA ASN A 320 12.50 10.29 5.96
C ASN A 320 12.14 11.76 6.18
N SER A 321 11.21 12.27 5.40
CA SER A 321 10.67 13.61 5.61
C SER A 321 9.17 13.55 5.79
N ASN A 322 8.68 14.34 6.76
CA ASN A 322 7.27 14.51 7.05
C ASN A 322 6.88 15.97 6.89
N TYR A 323 5.76 16.23 6.24
CA TYR A 323 5.15 17.54 6.11
C TYR A 323 3.67 17.46 6.43
N THR A 324 3.16 18.39 7.19
CA THR A 324 1.72 18.56 7.44
C THR A 324 1.29 19.89 6.87
N ASP A 325 0.22 19.89 6.09
CA ASP A 325 -0.33 21.10 5.53
C ASP A 325 -0.91 21.99 6.64
N PRO A 326 -0.71 23.33 6.59
CA PRO A 326 -1.24 24.25 7.59
C PRO A 326 -2.76 24.19 7.75
N GLU A 327 -3.53 23.80 6.74
CA GLU A 327 -4.99 23.63 6.84
C GLU A 327 -5.37 22.46 7.76
N ILE A 328 -4.60 21.39 7.76
CA ILE A 328 -4.77 20.27 8.70
C ILE A 328 -4.41 20.69 10.12
N ASP A 329 -3.34 21.42 10.29
CA ASP A 329 -2.99 21.97 11.60
C ASP A 329 -4.07 22.92 12.13
N ALA A 330 -4.63 23.79 11.27
CA ALA A 330 -5.74 24.67 11.63
C ALA A 330 -7.00 23.88 11.99
N PHE A 331 -7.30 22.83 11.25
CA PHE A 331 -8.41 21.93 11.57
C PHE A 331 -8.23 21.27 12.95
N PHE A 332 -7.05 20.75 13.27
CA PHE A 332 -6.77 20.19 14.59
C PHE A 332 -6.95 21.22 15.68
N GLN A 333 -6.46 22.44 15.50
CA GLN A 333 -6.65 23.53 16.44
C GLN A 333 -8.13 23.86 16.66
N SER A 334 -8.95 23.81 15.64
CA SER A 334 -10.40 24.05 15.73
C SER A 334 -11.11 23.03 16.63
N THR A 335 -10.52 21.86 16.85
CA THR A 335 -11.06 20.82 17.72
C THR A 335 -10.59 20.92 19.18
N SER A 336 -9.75 21.88 19.51
CA SER A 336 -9.11 22.00 20.83
C SER A 336 -10.07 22.15 22.01
N GLY A 337 -11.29 22.66 21.76
CA GLY A 337 -12.35 22.76 22.77
C GLY A 337 -13.17 21.48 22.97
N ASN A 338 -12.94 20.45 22.18
CA ASN A 338 -13.67 19.18 22.28
C ASN A 338 -13.11 18.33 23.42
N PRO A 339 -13.89 17.42 24.02
CA PRO A 339 -13.41 16.47 25.04
C PRO A 339 -12.20 15.65 24.56
N PHE A 340 -12.13 15.39 23.28
CA PHE A 340 -11.10 14.58 22.61
C PHE A 340 -10.59 15.34 21.37
N PRO A 341 -9.66 16.29 21.55
CA PRO A 341 -9.16 17.10 20.46
C PRO A 341 -8.26 16.28 19.53
N LEU A 342 -8.35 16.55 18.24
CA LEU A 342 -7.42 16.04 17.26
C LEU A 342 -6.07 16.75 17.43
N ARG A 343 -4.99 16.04 17.11
CA ARG A 343 -3.64 16.58 17.18
C ARG A 343 -2.69 15.92 16.20
N LYS A 344 -1.72 16.70 15.77
CA LYS A 344 -0.60 16.20 14.98
C LYS A 344 0.17 15.15 15.77
N GLN A 345 0.50 14.06 15.10
CA GLN A 345 1.33 13.02 15.69
C GLN A 345 2.81 13.27 15.42
N PRO A 346 3.71 12.95 16.35
CA PRO A 346 5.13 12.98 16.10
C PRO A 346 5.52 11.93 15.07
N PHE A 347 6.68 12.11 14.42
CA PHE A 347 7.18 11.08 13.52
C PHE A 347 7.45 9.77 14.28
N VAL A 348 8.20 9.86 15.38
CA VAL A 348 8.39 8.75 16.34
C VAL A 348 7.92 9.20 17.72
N ASN A 349 7.35 8.30 18.50
CA ASN A 349 6.95 8.59 19.87
C ASN A 349 8.13 8.49 20.85
N VAL A 350 7.93 8.99 22.07
CA VAL A 350 8.96 9.00 23.14
C VAL A 350 9.41 7.58 23.46
N ARG A 351 8.51 6.59 23.46
CA ARG A 351 8.85 5.19 23.73
C ARG A 351 9.81 4.65 22.68
N THR A 352 9.54 4.91 21.41
CA THR A 352 10.42 4.49 20.30
C THR A 352 11.80 5.15 20.40
N GLN A 353 11.85 6.43 20.80
CA GLN A 353 13.12 7.11 21.04
C GLN A 353 13.90 6.46 22.18
N ASN A 354 13.23 6.11 23.29
CA ASN A 354 13.87 5.41 24.40
C ASN A 354 14.47 4.06 23.99
N TYR A 355 13.81 3.31 23.11
CA TYR A 355 14.39 2.09 22.53
C TYR A 355 15.67 2.39 21.74
N ALA A 356 15.68 3.45 20.94
CA ALA A 356 16.88 3.83 20.19
C ALA A 356 18.03 4.30 21.09
N ASP A 357 17.72 4.91 22.22
CA ASP A 357 18.71 5.33 23.21
C ASP A 357 19.29 4.14 24.01
N GLU A 358 18.52 3.06 24.18
CA GLU A 358 18.89 1.88 24.93
C GLU A 358 19.62 0.83 24.08
N TYR A 359 19.21 0.65 22.82
CA TYR A 359 19.70 -0.42 21.95
C TYR A 359 20.44 0.10 20.72
N GLU A 360 21.72 -0.18 20.59
CA GLU A 360 22.59 0.30 19.50
C GLU A 360 22.13 -0.15 18.10
N ASN A 361 21.34 -1.22 18.01
CA ASN A 361 20.81 -1.76 16.78
C ASN A 361 19.48 -1.09 16.34
N ILE A 362 18.97 -0.14 17.13
CA ILE A 362 17.80 0.68 16.80
C ILE A 362 18.30 2.07 16.47
N ILE A 363 18.26 2.43 15.19
CA ILE A 363 18.85 3.66 14.67
C ILE A 363 17.73 4.57 14.16
N ILE A 364 17.61 5.76 14.74
CA ILE A 364 16.72 6.82 14.27
C ILE A 364 17.58 8.03 13.95
N GLN A 365 17.65 8.38 12.66
CA GLN A 365 18.52 9.47 12.22
C GLN A 365 18.02 10.14 10.93
N ASN A 366 18.39 11.41 10.73
CA ASN A 366 18.07 12.16 9.52
C ASN A 366 16.57 12.12 9.13
N THR A 367 15.71 11.92 10.12
CA THR A 367 14.26 11.93 9.93
C THR A 367 13.75 13.24 10.52
N PHE A 368 12.99 14.00 9.74
CA PHE A 368 12.68 15.38 10.11
C PHE A 368 11.29 15.82 9.66
N ASP A 369 10.70 16.76 10.40
CA ASP A 369 9.58 17.57 9.93
C ASP A 369 10.12 18.58 8.91
N GLY A 370 9.85 18.32 7.63
CA GLY A 370 10.38 19.09 6.51
C GLY A 370 9.48 20.27 6.15
N PRO A 371 9.99 21.18 5.31
CA PRO A 371 9.17 22.21 4.69
C PRO A 371 8.20 21.60 3.69
N ASN A 372 7.25 22.41 3.18
CA ASN A 372 6.38 21.99 2.09
C ASN A 372 7.21 21.43 0.91
N PRO A 373 6.98 20.19 0.46
CA PRO A 373 7.73 19.60 -0.64
C PRO A 373 7.43 20.29 -1.99
N GLY A 374 6.33 21.03 -2.10
CA GLY A 374 5.91 21.66 -3.34
C GLY A 374 5.52 20.63 -4.38
N LEU A 375 4.59 19.76 -4.03
CA LEU A 375 3.98 18.81 -4.96
C LEU A 375 3.27 19.55 -6.08
N VAL A 376 3.37 19.03 -7.32
CA VAL A 376 2.81 19.71 -8.50
C VAL A 376 1.29 19.64 -8.53
N ALA A 377 0.72 18.47 -8.24
CA ALA A 377 -0.73 18.30 -8.13
C ALA A 377 -1.03 17.14 -7.17
N TYR A 378 -1.77 17.42 -6.12
CA TYR A 378 -2.22 16.43 -5.15
C TYR A 378 -3.61 16.81 -4.61
N ALA A 379 -4.24 15.88 -3.89
CA ALA A 379 -5.54 16.12 -3.31
C ALA A 379 -5.47 17.20 -2.23
N ASP A 380 -6.17 18.30 -2.48
CA ASP A 380 -6.34 19.46 -1.62
C ASP A 380 -7.80 19.68 -1.20
N ASN A 381 -8.62 18.63 -1.34
CA ASN A 381 -10.03 18.63 -0.98
C ASN A 381 -10.22 18.48 0.55
N PHE A 382 -9.56 19.35 1.31
CA PHE A 382 -9.55 19.30 2.77
C PHE A 382 -10.95 19.44 3.39
N ASN A 383 -11.85 20.19 2.77
CA ASN A 383 -13.22 20.34 3.28
C ASN A 383 -13.96 19.00 3.30
N GLU A 384 -13.86 18.20 2.26
CA GLU A 384 -14.45 16.87 2.15
C GLU A 384 -13.78 15.90 3.15
N MET A 385 -12.46 15.96 3.27
CA MET A 385 -11.70 15.19 4.26
C MET A 385 -12.15 15.51 5.69
N PHE A 386 -12.28 16.79 6.03
CA PHE A 386 -12.74 17.21 7.36
C PHE A 386 -14.22 16.87 7.59
N ALA A 387 -15.06 16.96 6.57
CA ALA A 387 -16.46 16.53 6.66
C ALA A 387 -16.56 15.03 6.96
N PHE A 388 -15.75 14.20 6.30
CA PHE A 388 -15.67 12.76 6.54
C PHE A 388 -15.32 12.45 8.01
N ILE A 389 -14.22 13.01 8.53
CA ILE A 389 -13.78 12.72 9.90
C ILE A 389 -14.75 13.27 10.95
N ASN A 390 -15.33 14.45 10.72
CA ASN A 390 -16.34 15.00 11.60
C ASN A 390 -17.61 14.16 11.63
N ALA A 391 -18.06 13.64 10.48
CA ALA A 391 -19.20 12.75 10.43
C ALA A 391 -18.98 11.48 11.25
N ILE A 392 -17.80 10.87 11.14
CA ILE A 392 -17.43 9.69 11.94
C ILE A 392 -17.43 10.02 13.43
N ARG A 393 -16.78 11.12 13.83
CA ARG A 393 -16.68 11.52 15.24
C ARG A 393 -18.02 11.87 15.88
N ASN A 394 -18.96 12.36 15.08
CA ASN A 394 -20.30 12.70 15.53
C ASN A 394 -21.30 11.55 15.32
N GLU A 395 -20.83 10.36 14.97
CA GLU A 395 -21.68 9.18 14.72
C GLU A 395 -22.83 9.49 13.73
N ALA A 396 -22.52 10.28 12.69
CA ALA A 396 -23.52 10.68 11.72
C ALA A 396 -24.06 9.45 10.96
N SER A 397 -25.35 9.47 10.68
CA SER A 397 -25.99 8.40 9.90
C SER A 397 -25.55 8.32 8.45
N VAL A 398 -24.97 9.40 7.93
CA VAL A 398 -24.39 9.49 6.59
C VAL A 398 -22.98 10.04 6.71
N ILE A 399 -22.02 9.25 6.24
CA ILE A 399 -20.62 9.65 6.17
C ILE A 399 -20.31 10.04 4.72
N PRO A 400 -19.90 11.29 4.43
CA PRO A 400 -19.54 11.70 3.07
C PRO A 400 -18.26 11.03 2.61
N SER A 401 -18.12 10.80 1.31
CA SER A 401 -16.84 10.40 0.72
C SER A 401 -15.96 11.62 0.45
N TYR A 402 -14.66 11.38 0.29
CA TYR A 402 -13.69 12.41 -0.09
C TYR A 402 -12.76 11.96 -1.23
N TYR A 403 -13.27 11.11 -2.14
CA TYR A 403 -12.49 10.70 -3.32
C TYR A 403 -11.99 11.91 -4.10
N TRP A 404 -10.76 11.83 -4.53
CA TRP A 404 -10.15 12.87 -5.33
C TRP A 404 -9.91 12.36 -6.76
N ASP A 405 -10.84 12.69 -7.63
CA ASP A 405 -10.87 12.27 -9.03
C ASP A 405 -11.27 13.45 -9.93
N PRO A 406 -10.45 14.51 -9.98
CA PRO A 406 -10.78 15.67 -10.81
C PRO A 406 -10.85 15.24 -12.29
N GLY A 407 -11.96 15.60 -12.95
CA GLY A 407 -12.19 15.26 -14.34
C GLY A 407 -12.75 13.86 -14.62
N ARG A 408 -12.98 13.04 -13.60
CA ARG A 408 -13.76 11.81 -13.74
C ARG A 408 -15.23 12.19 -13.70
N ASP A 409 -15.97 11.90 -14.77
CA ASP A 409 -17.41 11.96 -14.78
C ASP A 409 -18.00 10.97 -13.77
N ASN A 410 -19.29 11.06 -13.47
CA ASN A 410 -19.96 10.15 -12.54
C ASN A 410 -19.98 8.68 -13.01
N ASP A 411 -19.35 8.38 -14.13
CA ASP A 411 -19.22 7.04 -14.68
C ASP A 411 -18.15 6.27 -13.93
N ASN A 412 -18.56 5.15 -13.35
CA ASN A 412 -17.66 4.25 -12.62
C ASN A 412 -16.80 3.37 -13.53
N TYR A 413 -16.84 3.60 -14.84
CA TYR A 413 -16.22 2.78 -15.87
C TYR A 413 -14.85 3.27 -16.31
N SER A 414 -14.61 4.57 -16.23
CA SER A 414 -13.38 5.15 -16.76
C SER A 414 -12.39 5.45 -15.65
N ILE A 415 -11.14 5.14 -15.90
CA ILE A 415 -10.04 5.75 -15.16
C ILE A 415 -9.61 7.00 -15.92
N GLN A 416 -9.29 8.06 -15.19
CA GLN A 416 -8.61 9.19 -15.79
C GLN A 416 -7.17 8.80 -16.09
N TRP A 417 -6.79 8.86 -17.36
CA TRP A 417 -5.41 8.63 -17.76
C TRP A 417 -4.87 9.80 -18.60
N PRO A 418 -3.67 10.31 -18.34
CA PRO A 418 -2.85 9.97 -17.17
C PRO A 418 -3.56 10.27 -15.86
N LEU A 419 -3.09 9.68 -14.76
CA LEU A 419 -3.63 9.96 -13.44
C LEU A 419 -3.56 11.46 -13.11
N PRO A 420 -4.57 12.03 -12.43
CA PRO A 420 -4.63 13.47 -12.18
C PRO A 420 -3.57 13.96 -11.20
N GLU A 421 -3.11 13.10 -10.29
CA GLU A 421 -2.07 13.46 -9.35
C GLU A 421 -0.69 13.48 -10.00
N ASN A 422 0.08 14.51 -9.68
CA ASN A 422 1.49 14.62 -9.99
C ASN A 422 2.26 14.93 -8.71
N LEU A 423 2.82 13.91 -8.11
CA LEU A 423 3.55 14.00 -6.84
C LEU A 423 5.03 14.33 -7.03
N SER A 424 5.42 14.81 -8.20
CA SER A 424 6.74 15.42 -8.38
C SER A 424 6.86 16.62 -7.47
N TYR A 425 8.00 16.76 -6.81
CA TYR A 425 8.23 17.84 -5.86
C TYR A 425 9.43 18.72 -6.27
N SER A 426 9.33 20.00 -5.92
CA SER A 426 10.30 21.02 -6.35
C SER A 426 11.28 21.41 -5.27
N ASN A 427 10.94 21.23 -4.00
CA ASN A 427 11.76 21.69 -2.87
C ASN A 427 13.08 20.94 -2.79
N SER A 428 14.19 21.68 -2.83
CA SER A 428 15.55 21.14 -2.84
C SER A 428 15.92 20.38 -1.56
N THR A 429 15.28 20.71 -0.43
CA THR A 429 15.49 20.00 0.84
C THR A 429 15.18 18.51 0.72
N HIS A 430 14.11 18.16 -0.04
CA HIS A 430 13.71 16.78 -0.23
C HIS A 430 14.46 16.09 -1.38
N ARG A 431 14.94 16.87 -2.35
CA ARG A 431 15.67 16.33 -3.51
C ARG A 431 17.02 15.71 -3.20
N GLY A 432 17.60 16.04 -2.06
CA GLY A 432 18.89 15.50 -1.64
C GLY A 432 18.84 14.79 -0.29
N ALA A 433 17.65 14.49 0.21
CA ALA A 433 17.49 14.01 1.58
C ALA A 433 17.63 12.49 1.73
N ALA A 434 17.51 11.73 0.66
CA ALA A 434 17.70 10.27 0.71
C ALA A 434 19.18 9.90 0.93
N ILE A 435 19.41 8.67 1.31
CA ILE A 435 20.75 8.12 1.49
C ILE A 435 21.59 8.32 0.21
N GLY A 436 22.78 8.87 0.34
CA GLY A 436 23.66 9.17 -0.79
C GLY A 436 23.33 10.47 -1.51
N GLY A 437 22.43 11.31 -1.01
CA GLY A 437 22.07 12.60 -1.62
C GLY A 437 21.10 12.47 -2.80
N PHE A 438 20.36 11.37 -2.87
CA PHE A 438 19.30 11.16 -3.87
C PHE A 438 17.97 11.79 -3.43
N PRO A 439 16.99 11.97 -4.33
CA PRO A 439 15.62 12.31 -3.96
C PRO A 439 14.98 11.25 -3.05
N LEU A 440 14.06 11.73 -2.21
CA LEU A 440 13.23 10.87 -1.35
C LEU A 440 12.22 10.06 -2.17
#